data_5a8cb8e486871042047a5f3f7050bfc0
#
_entry.id   5a8cb8e486871042047a5f3f7050bfc0
#
_cell.length_a   1.000
_cell.length_b   1.000
_cell.length_c   1.000
_cell.angle_alpha   90.00
_cell.angle_beta   90.00
_cell.angle_gamma   90.00
#
_symmetry.space_group_name_H-M   'P 1'
#
loop_
_entity.id
_entity.type
_entity.pdbx_description
1 polymer ?
#
loop_
_entity_poly.entity_id
_entity_poly.type
_entity_poly.pdbx_seq_one_letter_code
_entity_poly.pdbx_strand_id
1 'polypeptide(L)'
;LLENARKNFIIIKNIYGNKIKVAIENNNYYKTEAYDDVTDTHFISQIVNENEIYFLLDIAHARITSFNTKTDYKNYINKLPLNRMIQIHIAKPGFDKYGEIFDAHNLPTKDEIEDVILFLKKYPELKYLTIEYYKNIDKLISLLKRLNLRLNSIYGQ
;
A
#
# COMPACT_ATOMS: atom_id res chain seq x y z
N LEU A 1 4.98 -17.50 12.49
CA LEU A 1 4.15 -16.58 11.69
C LEU A 1 3.98 -17.06 10.25
N LEU A 2 5.06 -17.34 9.50
CA LEU A 2 5.00 -17.82 8.09
C LEU A 2 4.14 -19.08 7.92
N GLU A 3 4.29 -20.07 8.81
CA GLU A 3 3.47 -21.28 8.76
C GLU A 3 1.97 -20.98 8.96
N ASN A 4 1.63 -20.05 9.86
CA ASN A 4 0.24 -19.66 10.07
C ASN A 4 -0.32 -18.91 8.85
N ALA A 5 0.48 -18.03 8.23
CA ALA A 5 0.11 -17.37 6.99
C ALA A 5 -0.19 -18.40 5.90
N ARG A 6 0.70 -19.39 5.69
CA ARG A 6 0.53 -20.47 4.72
C ARG A 6 -0.75 -21.28 4.95
N LYS A 7 -1.03 -21.67 6.20
CA LYS A 7 -2.26 -22.40 6.56
C LYS A 7 -3.51 -21.57 6.23
N ASN A 8 -3.50 -20.28 6.57
CA ASN A 8 -4.62 -19.39 6.29
C ASN A 8 -4.87 -19.22 4.79
N PHE A 9 -3.82 -19.05 3.98
CA PHE A 9 -3.98 -18.95 2.52
C PHE A 9 -4.45 -20.24 1.88
N ILE A 10 -4.05 -21.42 2.39
CA ILE A 10 -4.60 -22.70 1.95
C ILE A 10 -6.11 -22.77 2.22
N ILE A 11 -6.56 -22.32 3.40
CA ILE A 11 -7.99 -22.27 3.73
C ILE A 11 -8.75 -21.34 2.77
N ILE A 12 -8.23 -20.12 2.56
CA ILE A 12 -8.83 -19.15 1.63
C ILE A 12 -8.91 -19.74 0.21
N LYS A 13 -7.84 -20.36 -0.27
CA LYS A 13 -7.78 -20.99 -1.58
C LYS A 13 -8.77 -22.16 -1.71
N ASN A 14 -8.96 -22.95 -0.66
CA ASN A 14 -9.93 -24.02 -0.63
C ASN A 14 -11.38 -23.53 -0.67
N ILE A 15 -11.67 -22.41 0.00
CA ILE A 15 -13.03 -21.82 0.03
C ILE A 15 -13.37 -21.15 -1.30
N TYR A 16 -12.46 -20.34 -1.84
CA TYR A 16 -12.76 -19.46 -2.98
C TYR A 16 -12.16 -19.94 -4.30
N GLY A 17 -11.20 -20.87 -4.27
CA GLY A 17 -10.45 -21.29 -5.45
C GLY A 17 -9.72 -20.12 -6.10
N ASN A 18 -9.75 -20.09 -7.44
CA ASN A 18 -9.15 -19.02 -8.22
C ASN A 18 -10.14 -17.87 -8.57
N LYS A 19 -11.32 -17.87 -7.93
CA LYS A 19 -12.37 -16.88 -8.21
C LYS A 19 -12.02 -15.49 -7.68
N ILE A 20 -11.18 -15.42 -6.64
CA ILE A 20 -10.74 -14.17 -6.04
C ILE A 20 -9.21 -14.04 -6.12
N LYS A 21 -8.74 -12.81 -6.16
CA LYS A 21 -7.34 -12.49 -5.96
C LYS A 21 -7.13 -12.10 -4.52
N VAL A 22 -6.15 -12.73 -3.88
CA VAL A 22 -5.78 -12.41 -2.49
C VAL A 22 -4.50 -11.60 -2.52
N ALA A 23 -4.49 -10.51 -1.79
CA ALA A 23 -3.30 -9.69 -1.57
C ALA A 23 -3.07 -9.49 -0.08
N ILE A 24 -1.81 -9.30 0.31
CA ILE A 24 -1.48 -8.75 1.62
C ILE A 24 -1.00 -7.31 1.45
N GLU A 25 -1.24 -6.51 2.47
CA GLU A 25 -0.86 -5.11 2.56
C GLU A 25 0.36 -4.95 3.48
N ASN A 26 1.26 -4.01 3.16
CA ASN A 26 2.29 -3.58 4.10
C ASN A 26 1.65 -2.79 5.24
N ASN A 27 1.99 -3.13 6.47
CA ASN A 27 1.52 -2.40 7.64
C ASN A 27 2.39 -1.16 7.93
N ASN A 28 1.91 -0.30 8.81
CA ASN A 28 2.63 0.87 9.33
C ASN A 28 3.34 0.50 10.63
N TYR A 29 4.62 0.85 10.74
CA TYR A 29 5.44 0.56 11.93
C TYR A 29 5.13 1.53 13.07
N TYR A 30 4.83 0.96 14.21
CA TYR A 30 4.89 1.64 15.50
C TYR A 30 5.91 0.95 16.40
N LYS A 31 6.54 1.71 17.29
CA LYS A 31 7.62 1.21 18.15
C LYS A 31 7.10 0.27 19.25
N THR A 32 6.57 -0.87 18.79
CA THR A 32 6.15 -2.01 19.63
C THR A 32 6.58 -3.28 18.90
N GLU A 33 6.93 -4.32 19.61
CA GLU A 33 7.36 -5.60 19.04
C GLU A 33 6.33 -6.24 18.10
N ALA A 34 5.05 -5.85 18.22
CA ALA A 34 3.96 -6.38 17.40
C ALA A 34 4.07 -6.02 15.91
N TYR A 35 4.83 -4.98 15.55
CA TYR A 35 4.93 -4.50 14.18
C TYR A 35 6.23 -4.92 13.48
N ASP A 36 7.17 -5.51 14.19
CA ASP A 36 8.50 -5.82 13.65
C ASP A 36 8.43 -6.72 12.41
N ASP A 37 7.72 -7.85 12.52
CA ASP A 37 7.58 -8.80 11.39
C ASP A 37 6.66 -8.25 10.28
N VAL A 38 5.50 -7.69 10.64
CA VAL A 38 4.47 -7.29 9.65
C VAL A 38 4.87 -6.06 8.82
N THR A 39 5.93 -5.36 9.20
CA THR A 39 6.52 -4.26 8.44
C THR A 39 7.88 -4.61 7.84
N ASP A 40 8.44 -5.78 8.17
CA ASP A 40 9.68 -6.25 7.59
C ASP A 40 9.50 -6.63 6.12
N THR A 41 10.29 -6.03 5.25
CA THR A 41 10.17 -6.20 3.80
C THR A 41 10.52 -7.60 3.32
N HIS A 42 11.43 -8.31 4.02
CA HIS A 42 11.79 -9.68 3.71
C HIS A 42 10.65 -10.63 4.07
N PHE A 43 10.07 -10.44 5.27
CA PHE A 43 8.93 -11.23 5.72
C PHE A 43 7.71 -11.07 4.80
N ILE A 44 7.36 -9.82 4.43
CA ILE A 44 6.27 -9.52 3.48
C ILE A 44 6.54 -10.20 2.13
N SER A 45 7.75 -10.05 1.60
CA SER A 45 8.13 -10.64 0.32
C SER A 45 8.09 -12.17 0.35
N GLN A 46 8.50 -12.77 1.46
CA GLN A 46 8.45 -14.21 1.64
C GLN A 46 7.00 -14.73 1.65
N ILE A 47 6.10 -14.08 2.42
CA ILE A 47 4.67 -14.44 2.43
C ILE A 47 4.08 -14.36 1.02
N VAL A 48 4.32 -13.27 0.30
CA VAL A 48 3.77 -13.06 -1.05
C VAL A 48 4.25 -14.13 -2.02
N ASN A 49 5.56 -14.43 -2.02
CA ASN A 49 6.16 -15.34 -2.98
C ASN A 49 5.84 -16.82 -2.66
N GLU A 50 5.93 -17.23 -1.39
CA GLU A 50 5.69 -18.63 -0.99
C GLU A 50 4.21 -19.04 -1.17
N ASN A 51 3.28 -18.09 -1.05
CA ASN A 51 1.86 -18.37 -1.20
C ASN A 51 1.30 -17.99 -2.58
N GLU A 52 2.15 -17.50 -3.48
CA GLU A 52 1.78 -17.08 -4.85
C GLU A 52 0.61 -16.06 -4.88
N ILE A 53 0.53 -15.22 -3.84
CA ILE A 53 -0.49 -14.18 -3.71
C ILE A 53 0.00 -12.86 -4.27
N TYR A 54 -0.87 -11.85 -4.24
CA TYR A 54 -0.58 -10.50 -4.66
C TYR A 54 -0.12 -9.61 -3.51
N PHE A 55 0.35 -8.43 -3.88
CA PHE A 55 0.74 -7.40 -2.94
C PHE A 55 -0.14 -6.16 -3.13
N LEU A 56 -0.56 -5.57 -2.01
CA LEU A 56 -1.21 -4.27 -1.93
C LEU A 56 -0.20 -3.32 -1.28
N LEU A 57 0.18 -2.28 -2.00
CA LEU A 57 1.04 -1.22 -1.47
C LEU A 57 0.18 -0.12 -0.85
N ASP A 58 0.28 0.07 0.46
CA ASP A 58 -0.18 1.30 1.11
C ASP A 58 0.98 2.30 1.22
N ILE A 59 0.83 3.44 0.56
CA ILE A 59 1.84 4.50 0.50
C ILE A 59 1.97 5.22 1.86
N ALA A 60 0.86 5.43 2.57
CA ALA A 60 0.87 6.06 3.89
C ALA A 60 1.60 5.18 4.90
N HIS A 61 1.30 3.89 4.93
CA HIS A 61 1.96 2.91 5.79
C HIS A 61 3.47 2.84 5.52
N ALA A 62 3.88 2.84 4.25
CA ALA A 62 5.29 2.85 3.89
C ALA A 62 6.01 4.13 4.35
N ARG A 63 5.37 5.29 4.26
CA ARG A 63 5.90 6.57 4.75
C ARG A 63 6.03 6.59 6.27
N ILE A 64 5.00 6.08 6.99
CA ILE A 64 5.02 5.96 8.46
C ILE A 64 6.13 5.02 8.89
N THR A 65 6.22 3.84 8.28
CA THR A 65 7.27 2.86 8.58
C THR A 65 8.66 3.46 8.37
N SER A 66 8.90 4.11 7.23
CA SER A 66 10.18 4.73 6.92
C SER A 66 10.55 5.82 7.91
N PHE A 67 9.59 6.66 8.30
CA PHE A 67 9.80 7.71 9.29
C PHE A 67 10.15 7.13 10.67
N ASN A 68 9.36 6.17 11.16
CA ASN A 68 9.51 5.59 12.50
C ASN A 68 10.76 4.70 12.63
N THR A 69 11.17 4.02 11.55
CA THR A 69 12.39 3.21 11.51
C THR A 69 13.63 4.00 11.09
N LYS A 70 13.48 5.29 10.74
CA LYS A 70 14.56 6.15 10.19
C LYS A 70 15.21 5.56 8.94
N THR A 71 14.44 4.85 8.14
CA THR A 71 14.86 4.27 6.87
C THR A 71 14.47 5.21 5.73
N ASP A 72 15.30 5.29 4.68
CA ASP A 72 14.91 6.02 3.48
C ASP A 72 13.68 5.38 2.82
N TYR A 73 12.68 6.19 2.51
CA TYR A 73 11.40 5.75 1.95
C TYR A 73 11.54 4.96 0.64
N LYS A 74 12.40 5.43 -0.27
CA LYS A 74 12.61 4.74 -1.54
C LYS A 74 13.32 3.40 -1.34
N ASN A 75 14.27 3.36 -0.42
CA ASN A 75 14.95 2.12 -0.06
C ASN A 75 14.00 1.11 0.57
N TYR A 76 13.08 1.55 1.43
CA TYR A 76 12.06 0.70 2.03
C TYR A 76 11.14 0.12 0.93
N ILE A 77 10.54 0.98 0.12
CA ILE A 77 9.61 0.57 -0.95
C ILE A 77 10.28 -0.38 -1.95
N ASN A 78 11.51 -0.12 -2.37
CA ASN A 78 12.20 -0.96 -3.35
C ASN A 78 12.49 -2.39 -2.87
N LYS A 79 12.39 -2.64 -1.57
CA LYS A 79 12.53 -3.99 -0.98
C LYS A 79 11.20 -4.76 -0.90
N LEU A 80 10.06 -4.08 -1.09
CA LEU A 80 8.74 -4.72 -1.10
C LEU A 80 8.52 -5.51 -2.41
N PRO A 81 7.61 -6.50 -2.43
CA PRO A 81 7.37 -7.36 -3.60
C PRO A 81 6.54 -6.64 -4.69
N LEU A 82 7.05 -5.52 -5.21
CA LEU A 82 6.36 -4.64 -6.15
C LEU A 82 6.01 -5.31 -7.48
N ASN A 83 6.75 -6.35 -7.86
CA ASN A 83 6.45 -7.16 -9.06
C ASN A 83 5.16 -8.01 -8.90
N ARG A 84 4.65 -8.13 -7.70
CA ARG A 84 3.38 -8.80 -7.39
C ARG A 84 2.27 -7.81 -7.03
N MET A 85 2.54 -6.51 -7.12
CA MET A 85 1.60 -5.45 -6.74
C MET A 85 0.45 -5.36 -7.74
N ILE A 86 -0.80 -5.44 -7.24
CA ILE A 86 -2.01 -5.28 -8.04
C ILE A 86 -2.88 -4.10 -7.59
N GLN A 87 -2.64 -3.59 -6.39
CA GLN A 87 -3.42 -2.50 -5.80
C GLN A 87 -2.50 -1.54 -5.04
N ILE A 88 -2.87 -0.27 -5.05
CA ILE A 88 -2.28 0.79 -4.22
C ILE A 88 -3.39 1.41 -3.37
N HIS A 89 -3.13 1.58 -2.09
CA HIS A 89 -3.85 2.49 -1.21
C HIS A 89 -3.09 3.80 -1.07
N ILE A 90 -3.82 4.91 -1.07
CA ILE A 90 -3.25 6.24 -1.01
C ILE A 90 -4.00 7.10 0.00
N ALA A 91 -3.28 7.55 1.00
CA ALA A 91 -3.65 8.57 1.97
C ALA A 91 -2.42 9.39 2.33
N LYS A 92 -2.61 10.56 2.94
CA LYS A 92 -1.51 11.29 3.56
C LYS A 92 -1.48 10.99 5.05
N PRO A 93 -0.34 10.61 5.63
CA PRO A 93 -0.16 10.48 7.08
C PRO A 93 -0.44 11.80 7.81
N GLY A 94 -0.67 11.71 9.10
CA GLY A 94 -0.77 12.84 10.01
C GLY A 94 0.32 12.83 11.07
N PHE A 95 0.40 13.93 11.82
CA PHE A 95 1.22 14.01 13.02
C PHE A 95 0.31 14.39 14.19
N ASP A 96 0.53 13.75 15.33
CA ASP A 96 -0.15 14.11 16.55
C ASP A 96 0.48 15.35 17.23
N LYS A 97 -0.06 15.75 18.37
CA LYS A 97 0.46 16.89 19.14
C LYS A 97 1.85 16.66 19.74
N TYR A 98 2.34 15.43 19.75
CA TYR A 98 3.68 15.07 20.22
C TYR A 98 4.70 14.92 19.08
N GLY A 99 4.24 15.08 17.82
CA GLY A 99 5.06 14.92 16.63
C GLY A 99 5.20 13.46 16.18
N GLU A 100 4.39 12.54 16.71
CA GLU A 100 4.36 11.16 16.27
C GLU A 100 3.52 11.03 15.00
N ILE A 101 4.09 10.37 14.00
CA ILE A 101 3.42 10.12 12.74
C ILE A 101 2.44 8.95 12.87
N PHE A 102 1.25 9.10 12.29
CA PHE A 102 0.24 8.04 12.32
C PHE A 102 -0.58 8.01 11.03
N ASP A 103 -1.28 6.91 10.81
CA ASP A 103 -2.20 6.77 9.69
C ASP A 103 -3.48 7.57 9.96
N ALA A 104 -3.50 8.76 9.40
CA ALA A 104 -4.55 9.74 9.63
C ALA A 104 -5.61 9.76 8.54
N HIS A 105 -5.46 9.00 7.46
CA HIS A 105 -6.32 9.07 6.29
C HIS A 105 -6.62 10.53 5.87
N ASN A 106 -5.57 11.34 5.76
CA ASN A 106 -5.71 12.71 5.27
C ASN A 106 -5.77 12.72 3.73
N LEU A 107 -6.32 13.81 3.18
CA LEU A 107 -6.39 13.98 1.73
C LEU A 107 -4.99 13.89 1.12
N PRO A 108 -4.76 12.99 0.14
CA PRO A 108 -3.49 12.88 -0.56
C PRO A 108 -3.05 14.21 -1.18
N THR A 109 -1.78 14.51 -1.06
CA THR A 109 -1.16 15.69 -1.66
C THR A 109 -0.54 15.35 -3.02
N LYS A 110 0.16 16.33 -3.58
CA LYS A 110 0.87 16.14 -4.85
C LYS A 110 1.89 15.00 -4.77
N ASP A 111 2.57 14.85 -3.64
CA ASP A 111 3.67 13.87 -3.49
C ASP A 111 3.15 12.43 -3.53
N GLU A 112 2.05 12.13 -2.82
CA GLU A 112 1.44 10.81 -2.87
C GLU A 112 0.89 10.49 -4.26
N ILE A 113 0.33 11.49 -4.96
CA ILE A 113 -0.17 11.33 -6.32
C ILE A 113 0.96 11.09 -7.32
N GLU A 114 2.10 11.78 -7.19
CA GLU A 114 3.27 11.53 -8.04
C GLU A 114 3.82 10.11 -7.86
N ASP A 115 3.89 9.61 -6.62
CA ASP A 115 4.26 8.23 -6.35
C ASP A 115 3.34 7.25 -7.10
N VAL A 116 2.01 7.44 -7.00
CA VAL A 116 1.03 6.61 -7.74
C VAL A 116 1.28 6.64 -9.25
N ILE A 117 1.50 7.83 -9.82
CA ILE A 117 1.76 7.98 -11.26
C ILE A 117 3.04 7.23 -11.69
N LEU A 118 4.09 7.30 -10.87
CA LEU A 118 5.32 6.56 -11.12
C LEU A 118 5.10 5.05 -11.08
N PHE A 119 4.33 4.55 -10.10
CA PHE A 119 4.01 3.13 -9.99
C PHE A 119 3.15 2.65 -11.15
N LEU A 120 2.12 3.40 -11.53
CA LEU A 120 1.26 3.06 -12.67
C LEU A 120 2.06 2.94 -13.98
N LYS A 121 3.04 3.82 -14.21
CA LYS A 121 3.91 3.75 -15.37
C LYS A 121 4.87 2.56 -15.35
N LYS A 122 5.35 2.19 -14.17
CA LYS A 122 6.37 1.15 -14.02
C LYS A 122 5.80 -0.26 -13.92
N TYR A 123 4.56 -0.39 -13.38
CA TYR A 123 3.93 -1.68 -13.09
C TYR A 123 2.58 -1.80 -13.82
N PRO A 124 2.56 -2.29 -15.07
CA PRO A 124 1.34 -2.37 -15.89
C PRO A 124 0.29 -3.35 -15.33
N GLU A 125 0.69 -4.28 -14.47
CA GLU A 125 -0.22 -5.20 -13.79
C GLU A 125 -1.03 -4.57 -12.66
N LEU A 126 -0.68 -3.35 -12.24
CA LEU A 126 -1.42 -2.58 -11.25
C LEU A 126 -2.82 -2.23 -11.77
N LYS A 127 -3.87 -2.70 -11.07
CA LYS A 127 -5.26 -2.63 -11.54
C LYS A 127 -6.15 -1.76 -10.69
N TYR A 128 -5.81 -1.60 -9.42
CA TYR A 128 -6.69 -0.96 -8.46
C TYR A 128 -5.95 0.16 -7.73
N LEU A 129 -6.62 1.30 -7.62
CA LEU A 129 -6.20 2.43 -6.80
C LEU A 129 -7.35 2.81 -5.87
N THR A 130 -7.10 2.76 -4.58
CA THR A 130 -8.03 3.18 -3.54
C THR A 130 -7.55 4.47 -2.89
N ILE A 131 -8.42 5.47 -2.79
CA ILE A 131 -8.14 6.68 -2.03
C ILE A 131 -8.81 6.53 -0.67
N GLU A 132 -8.01 6.42 0.38
CA GLU A 132 -8.48 6.27 1.75
C GLU A 132 -8.69 7.63 2.42
N TYR A 133 -9.70 8.34 1.95
CA TYR A 133 -10.10 9.63 2.48
C TYR A 133 -11.62 9.73 2.57
N TYR A 134 -12.15 9.98 3.76
CA TYR A 134 -13.60 10.01 4.03
C TYR A 134 -14.05 11.25 4.81
N LYS A 135 -13.16 12.19 5.14
CA LYS A 135 -13.46 13.33 6.02
C LYS A 135 -14.29 14.42 5.35
N ASN A 136 -14.22 14.54 4.01
CA ASN A 136 -14.96 15.53 3.25
C ASN A 136 -15.19 15.04 1.82
N ILE A 137 -16.45 14.80 1.49
CA ILE A 137 -16.83 14.21 0.20
C ILE A 137 -16.53 15.14 -1.00
N ASP A 138 -16.70 16.44 -0.85
CA ASP A 138 -16.47 17.39 -1.95
C ASP A 138 -14.97 17.45 -2.32
N LYS A 139 -14.10 17.41 -1.30
CA LYS A 139 -12.65 17.32 -1.50
C LYS A 139 -12.26 16.00 -2.17
N LEU A 140 -12.88 14.88 -1.77
CA LEU A 140 -12.64 13.58 -2.40
C LEU A 140 -13.06 13.60 -3.87
N ILE A 141 -14.27 14.08 -4.18
CA ILE A 141 -14.76 14.19 -5.57
C ILE A 141 -13.85 15.09 -6.41
N SER A 142 -13.40 16.21 -5.85
CA SER A 142 -12.47 17.12 -6.52
C SER A 142 -11.13 16.45 -6.82
N LEU A 143 -10.60 15.66 -5.87
CA LEU A 143 -9.38 14.90 -6.06
C LEU A 143 -9.55 13.83 -7.15
N LEU A 144 -10.65 13.05 -7.10
CA LEU A 144 -10.96 12.02 -8.10
C LEU A 144 -11.04 12.61 -9.52
N LYS A 145 -11.70 13.76 -9.70
CA LYS A 145 -11.78 14.45 -10.99
C LYS A 145 -10.40 14.83 -11.51
N ARG A 146 -9.54 15.41 -10.66
CA ARG A 146 -8.18 15.80 -11.04
C ARG A 146 -7.31 14.58 -11.37
N LEU A 147 -7.43 13.53 -10.59
CA LEU A 147 -6.69 12.29 -10.80
C LEU A 147 -7.10 11.63 -12.13
N ASN A 148 -8.42 11.56 -12.39
CA ASN A 148 -8.94 11.00 -13.64
C ASN A 148 -8.43 11.78 -14.87
N LEU A 149 -8.47 13.12 -14.83
CA LEU A 149 -7.92 13.94 -15.91
C LEU A 149 -6.43 13.66 -16.15
N ARG A 150 -5.68 13.48 -15.07
CA ARG A 150 -4.24 13.20 -15.17
C ARG A 150 -3.96 11.78 -15.68
N LEU A 151 -4.73 10.80 -15.25
CA LEU A 151 -4.63 9.43 -15.77
C LEU A 151 -4.99 9.36 -17.25
N ASN A 152 -6.04 10.05 -17.66
CA ASN A 152 -6.42 10.14 -19.08
C ASN A 152 -5.31 10.79 -19.92
N SER A 153 -4.58 11.77 -19.40
CA SER A 153 -3.43 12.36 -20.12
C SER A 153 -2.24 11.39 -20.26
N ILE A 154 -2.18 10.35 -19.45
CA ILE A 154 -1.09 9.34 -19.48
C ILE A 154 -1.48 8.12 -20.33
N TYR A 155 -2.73 7.69 -20.23
CA TYR A 155 -3.25 6.47 -20.85
C TYR A 155 -4.30 6.72 -21.92
N GLY A 156 -4.86 7.92 -21.98
CA GLY A 156 -5.84 8.29 -23.01
C GLY A 156 -5.13 8.57 -24.32
N GLN A 157 -5.25 7.65 -25.23
CA GLN A 157 -5.15 7.88 -26.65
C GLN A 157 -6.52 8.14 -27.22
#